data_5b33bb5289bf344dbaf48991faf2736e
#
_entry.id   5b33bb5289bf344dbaf48991faf2736e
#
_cell.length_a   1.000
_cell.length_b   1.000
_cell.length_c   1.000
_cell.angle_alpha   90.00
_cell.angle_beta   90.00
_cell.angle_gamma   90.00
#
_symmetry.space_group_name_H-M   'P 1'
#
loop_
_entity.id
_entity.type
_entity.pdbx_description
1 polymer ?
#
loop_
_entity_poly.entity_id
_entity_poly.type
_entity_poly.pdbx_seq_one_letter_code
_entity_poly.pdbx_strand_id
1 'polypeptide(L)'
;MAVSSEYRAFVAEIFEPLGSVEIKHMFGGAGVYYRDVMFALISNETLYLKADAINQEMFEEAGADRFHFKPQSGKNAGKEIAMSFWELPEELLDDPDALVNWLRSSVDAAY
;
A
#
# COMPACT_ATOMS: atom_id res chain seq x y z
N MET A 1 -9.77 11.82 4.85
CA MET A 1 -8.81 12.79 5.36
C MET A 1 -7.54 12.79 4.49
N ALA A 2 -6.97 13.95 4.30
CA ALA A 2 -5.72 14.06 3.55
C ALA A 2 -4.57 13.43 4.33
N VAL A 3 -3.60 12.89 3.62
CA VAL A 3 -2.38 12.33 4.22
C VAL A 3 -1.54 13.48 4.76
N SER A 4 -1.09 13.39 6.00
CA SER A 4 -0.27 14.43 6.61
C SER A 4 1.11 14.49 5.95
N SER A 5 1.74 15.67 5.97
CA SER A 5 3.07 15.83 5.40
C SER A 5 4.11 15.01 6.16
N GLU A 6 3.92 14.82 7.45
CA GLU A 6 4.81 13.97 8.26
C GLU A 6 4.71 12.50 7.84
N TYR A 7 3.51 12.02 7.59
CA TYR A 7 3.32 10.64 7.15
C TYR A 7 3.87 10.43 5.73
N ARG A 8 3.71 11.41 4.85
CA ARG A 8 4.28 11.34 3.49
C ARG A 8 5.80 11.24 3.55
N ALA A 9 6.44 12.01 4.43
CA ALA A 9 7.89 11.96 4.60
C ALA A 9 8.32 10.57 5.12
N PHE A 10 7.57 10.01 6.05
CA PHE A 10 7.83 8.68 6.59
C PHE A 10 7.73 7.61 5.50
N VAL A 11 6.70 7.69 4.67
CA VAL A 11 6.50 6.74 3.56
C VAL A 11 7.62 6.89 2.53
N ALA A 12 8.04 8.11 2.23
CA ALA A 12 9.12 8.35 1.29
C ALA A 12 10.42 7.68 1.76
N GLU A 13 10.69 7.68 3.06
CA GLU A 13 11.84 6.99 3.62
C GLU A 13 11.73 5.48 3.44
N ILE A 14 10.55 4.93 3.66
CA ILE A 14 10.30 3.49 3.50
C ILE A 14 10.63 3.05 2.07
N PHE A 15 10.25 3.86 1.08
CA PHE A 15 10.43 3.51 -0.32
C PHE A 15 11.77 3.94 -0.93
N GLU A 16 12.62 4.60 -0.16
CA GLU A 16 13.93 5.04 -0.65
C GLU A 16 14.74 3.93 -1.33
N PRO A 17 14.80 2.69 -0.80
CA PRO A 17 15.55 1.62 -1.46
C PRO A 17 15.06 1.24 -2.86
N LEU A 18 13.82 1.57 -3.20
CA LEU A 18 13.29 1.32 -4.55
C LEU A 18 13.73 2.38 -5.56
N GLY A 19 14.18 3.53 -5.08
CA GLY A 19 14.48 4.68 -5.92
C GLY A 19 13.32 5.67 -5.94
N SER A 20 13.10 6.33 -7.06
CA SER A 20 12.07 7.36 -7.16
C SER A 20 10.66 6.79 -7.19
N VAL A 21 9.83 7.22 -6.25
CA VAL A 21 8.41 6.92 -6.25
C VAL A 21 7.64 8.23 -6.23
N GLU A 22 6.42 8.22 -6.75
CA GLU A 22 5.53 9.38 -6.72
C GLU A 22 4.36 9.09 -5.79
N ILE A 23 4.00 10.08 -4.99
CA ILE A 23 2.85 9.99 -4.10
C ILE A 23 1.80 10.98 -4.58
N LYS A 24 0.64 10.49 -4.98
CA LYS A 24 -0.45 11.31 -5.50
C LYS A 24 -1.68 11.18 -4.63
N HIS A 25 -2.23 12.32 -4.19
CA HIS A 25 -3.44 12.32 -3.39
C HIS A 25 -4.65 11.84 -4.17
N MET A 26 -5.49 11.02 -3.56
CA MET A 26 -6.71 10.51 -4.16
C MET A 26 -7.69 10.01 -3.09
N PHE A 27 -8.97 10.28 -3.26
CA PHE A 27 -10.05 9.73 -2.41
C PHE A 27 -9.78 9.84 -0.90
N GLY A 28 -9.23 10.96 -0.45
CA GLY A 28 -8.92 11.15 0.96
C GLY A 28 -7.68 10.45 1.46
N GLY A 29 -6.98 9.74 0.58
CA GLY A 29 -5.71 9.09 0.88
C GLY A 29 -4.68 9.46 -0.16
N ALA A 30 -3.82 8.50 -0.52
CA ALA A 30 -2.83 8.72 -1.57
C ALA A 30 -2.44 7.38 -2.21
N GLY A 31 -2.11 7.42 -3.50
CA GLY A 31 -1.52 6.29 -4.19
C GLY A 31 -0.02 6.48 -4.30
N VAL A 32 0.73 5.39 -4.22
CA VAL A 32 2.18 5.41 -4.39
C VAL A 32 2.51 4.71 -5.70
N TYR A 33 3.22 5.41 -6.57
CA TYR A 33 3.51 4.94 -7.93
C TYR A 33 4.99 4.72 -8.13
N TYR A 34 5.32 3.64 -8.81
CA TYR A 34 6.68 3.37 -9.27
C TYR A 34 6.62 3.19 -10.78
N ARG A 35 7.34 4.04 -11.52
CA ARG A 35 7.32 4.04 -12.99
C ARG A 35 5.88 4.04 -13.54
N ASP A 36 5.07 4.96 -13.02
CA ASP A 36 3.68 5.19 -13.42
C ASP A 36 2.69 4.07 -13.07
N VAL A 37 3.10 3.08 -12.27
CA VAL A 37 2.22 2.00 -11.84
C VAL A 37 2.01 2.10 -10.33
N MET A 38 0.74 2.13 -9.91
CA MET A 38 0.43 2.19 -8.48
C MET A 38 0.63 0.82 -7.83
N PHE A 39 1.55 0.74 -6.89
CA PHE A 39 1.87 -0.51 -6.19
C PHE A 39 1.59 -0.44 -4.69
N ALA A 40 1.17 0.71 -4.19
CA ALA A 40 0.84 0.89 -2.78
C ALA A 40 -0.18 2.01 -2.65
N LEU A 41 -0.89 2.04 -1.53
CA LEU A 41 -1.79 3.14 -1.22
C LEU A 41 -1.72 3.47 0.26
N ILE A 42 -2.10 4.70 0.58
CA ILE A 42 -2.13 5.21 1.94
C ILE A 42 -3.58 5.60 2.25
N SER A 43 -4.11 5.11 3.36
CA SER A 43 -5.44 5.46 3.82
C SER A 43 -5.43 5.51 5.33
N ASN A 44 -5.95 6.61 5.92
CA ASN A 44 -5.95 6.80 7.38
C ASN A 44 -4.57 6.61 8.02
N GLU A 45 -3.54 7.16 7.36
CA GLU A 45 -2.15 7.04 7.80
C GLU A 45 -1.71 5.59 7.99
N THR A 46 -2.22 4.72 7.14
CA THR A 46 -1.83 3.31 7.07
C THR A 46 -1.36 3.02 5.65
N LEU A 47 -0.23 2.33 5.53
CA LEU A 47 0.34 1.98 4.24
C LEU A 47 -0.08 0.57 3.86
N TYR A 48 -0.63 0.43 2.64
CA TYR A 48 -1.04 -0.86 2.09
C TYR A 48 -0.23 -1.13 0.83
N LEU A 49 0.15 -2.39 0.63
CA LEU A 49 0.95 -2.82 -0.52
C LEU A 49 0.12 -3.69 -1.45
N LYS A 50 0.36 -3.55 -2.75
CA LYS A 50 -0.32 -4.35 -3.78
C LYS A 50 0.02 -5.82 -3.62
N ALA A 51 -0.98 -6.69 -3.73
CA ALA A 51 -0.81 -8.13 -3.66
C ALA A 51 -1.47 -8.81 -4.86
N ASP A 52 -0.90 -9.93 -5.28
CA ASP A 52 -1.49 -10.82 -6.27
C ASP A 52 -1.46 -12.24 -5.70
N ALA A 53 -1.79 -13.24 -6.49
CA ALA A 53 -1.83 -14.63 -6.03
C ALA A 53 -0.47 -15.14 -5.56
N ILE A 54 0.61 -14.52 -6.03
CA ILE A 54 1.96 -14.97 -5.69
C ILE A 54 2.39 -14.48 -4.30
N ASN A 55 2.19 -13.18 -4.00
CA ASN A 55 2.66 -12.61 -2.75
C ASN A 55 1.60 -12.47 -1.65
N GLN A 56 0.33 -12.72 -1.97
CA GLN A 56 -0.75 -12.60 -0.99
C GLN A 56 -0.53 -13.48 0.24
N GLU A 57 -0.01 -14.68 0.03
CA GLU A 57 0.24 -15.62 1.12
C GLU A 57 1.21 -15.06 2.17
N MET A 58 2.19 -14.26 1.74
CA MET A 58 3.14 -13.63 2.66
C MET A 58 2.40 -12.72 3.66
N PHE A 59 1.44 -11.95 3.14
CA PHE A 59 0.64 -11.05 3.99
C PHE A 59 -0.27 -11.82 4.92
N GLU A 60 -0.88 -12.89 4.42
CA GLU A 60 -1.77 -13.74 5.24
C GLU A 60 -1.01 -14.39 6.38
N GLU A 61 0.18 -14.93 6.10
CA GLU A 61 1.02 -15.54 7.12
C GLU A 61 1.50 -14.54 8.18
N ALA A 62 1.71 -13.30 7.78
CA ALA A 62 2.10 -12.24 8.71
C ALA A 62 0.94 -11.69 9.52
N GLY A 63 -0.28 -12.13 9.24
CA GLY A 63 -1.48 -11.63 9.93
C GLY A 63 -1.87 -10.22 9.53
N ALA A 64 -1.46 -9.78 8.33
CA ALA A 64 -1.77 -8.44 7.85
C ALA A 64 -3.25 -8.30 7.49
N ASP A 65 -3.78 -7.09 7.65
CA ASP A 65 -5.17 -6.81 7.29
C ASP A 65 -5.27 -6.40 5.82
N ARG A 66 -6.32 -6.86 5.17
CA ARG A 66 -6.61 -6.50 3.79
C ARG A 66 -7.37 -5.17 3.75
N PHE A 67 -7.04 -4.33 2.78
CA PHE A 67 -7.73 -3.06 2.60
C PHE A 67 -9.14 -3.28 2.06
N HIS A 68 -10.12 -2.63 2.67
CA HIS A 68 -11.51 -2.64 2.23
C HIS A 68 -11.96 -1.23 1.91
N PHE A 69 -12.61 -1.06 0.78
CA PHE A 69 -13.12 0.23 0.33
C PHE A 69 -14.64 0.19 0.28
N LYS A 70 -15.27 1.27 0.76
CA LYS A 70 -16.71 1.40 0.76
C LYS A 70 -17.11 2.60 -0.07
N PRO A 71 -17.49 2.41 -1.34
CA PRO A 71 -17.87 3.53 -2.20
C PRO A 71 -19.08 4.27 -1.62
N GLN A 72 -19.11 5.60 -1.79
CA GLN A 72 -20.22 6.40 -1.31
C GLN A 72 -21.26 6.65 -2.38
N SER A 73 -20.94 6.35 -3.63
CA SER A 73 -21.84 6.53 -4.76
C SER A 73 -21.63 5.43 -5.81
N GLY A 74 -22.57 5.33 -6.75
CA GLY A 74 -22.48 4.35 -7.81
C GLY A 74 -23.14 3.02 -7.47
N LYS A 75 -22.90 2.05 -8.33
CA LYS A 75 -23.53 0.73 -8.25
C LYS A 75 -23.24 -0.02 -6.94
N ASN A 76 -22.07 0.16 -6.40
CA ASN A 76 -21.64 -0.53 -5.19
C ASN A 76 -21.67 0.35 -3.93
N ALA A 77 -22.43 1.44 -3.98
CA ALA A 77 -22.53 2.37 -2.84
C ALA A 77 -23.00 1.63 -1.58
N GLY A 78 -22.30 1.85 -0.49
CA GLY A 78 -22.62 1.24 0.80
C GLY A 78 -22.12 -0.18 0.97
N LYS A 79 -21.57 -0.80 -0.07
CA LYS A 79 -21.03 -2.15 0.00
C LYS A 79 -19.54 -2.09 0.28
N GLU A 80 -19.05 -2.99 1.12
CA GLU A 80 -17.63 -3.09 1.41
C GLU A 80 -16.95 -3.95 0.34
N ILE A 81 -15.94 -3.39 -0.32
CA ILE A 81 -15.22 -4.08 -1.39
C ILE A 81 -13.79 -4.36 -0.94
N ALA A 82 -13.40 -5.63 -0.94
CA ALA A 82 -12.03 -6.01 -0.64
C ALA A 82 -11.14 -5.67 -1.82
N MET A 83 -10.05 -4.95 -1.56
CA MET A 83 -9.08 -4.54 -2.59
C MET A 83 -7.86 -5.44 -2.53
N SER A 84 -7.09 -5.50 -3.62
CA SER A 84 -5.86 -6.30 -3.68
C SER A 84 -4.68 -5.56 -3.05
N PHE A 85 -4.92 -4.94 -1.89
CA PHE A 85 -3.92 -4.21 -1.13
C PHE A 85 -3.96 -4.70 0.32
N TRP A 86 -2.79 -4.89 0.91
CA TRP A 86 -2.66 -5.42 2.26
C TRP A 86 -1.77 -4.53 3.10
N GLU A 87 -2.08 -4.37 4.38
CA GLU A 87 -1.32 -3.54 5.28
C GLU A 87 0.12 -4.01 5.43
N LEU A 88 1.07 -3.07 5.41
CA LEU A 88 2.48 -3.38 5.64
C LEU A 88 2.67 -3.83 7.10
N PRO A 89 3.20 -5.05 7.34
CA PRO A 89 3.49 -5.48 8.70
C PRO A 89 4.52 -4.58 9.37
N GLU A 90 4.23 -4.15 10.60
CA GLU A 90 5.11 -3.23 11.33
C GLU A 90 6.51 -3.79 11.57
N GLU A 91 6.63 -5.10 11.78
CA GLU A 91 7.92 -5.73 12.05
C GLU A 91 8.91 -5.54 10.89
N LEU A 92 8.41 -5.29 9.69
CA LEU A 92 9.29 -5.05 8.54
C LEU A 92 10.05 -3.73 8.65
N LEU A 93 9.55 -2.79 9.45
CA LEU A 93 10.23 -1.52 9.65
C LEU A 93 11.57 -1.69 10.38
N ASP A 94 11.71 -2.78 11.13
CA ASP A 94 12.94 -3.11 11.85
C ASP A 94 13.84 -4.08 11.09
N ASP A 95 13.44 -4.48 9.88
CA ASP A 95 14.18 -5.43 9.05
C ASP A 95 14.30 -4.89 7.62
N PRO A 96 15.31 -4.05 7.35
CA PRO A 96 15.44 -3.40 6.04
C PRO A 96 15.53 -4.37 4.86
N ASP A 97 16.19 -5.50 5.03
CA ASP A 97 16.34 -6.46 3.93
C ASP A 97 15.01 -7.13 3.58
N ALA A 98 14.25 -7.54 4.60
CA ALA A 98 12.94 -8.11 4.38
C ALA A 98 11.98 -7.07 3.82
N LEU A 99 12.06 -5.83 4.30
CA LEU A 99 11.22 -4.74 3.82
C LEU A 99 11.42 -4.52 2.32
N VAL A 100 12.64 -4.45 1.85
CA VAL A 100 12.94 -4.27 0.43
C VAL A 100 12.34 -5.40 -0.40
N ASN A 101 12.46 -6.64 0.07
CA ASN A 101 11.90 -7.78 -0.65
C ASN A 101 10.37 -7.70 -0.77
N TRP A 102 9.70 -7.29 0.31
CA TRP A 102 8.25 -7.12 0.29
C TRP A 102 7.82 -5.99 -0.65
N LEU A 103 8.55 -4.87 -0.64
CA LEU A 103 8.26 -3.75 -1.53
C LEU A 103 8.41 -4.15 -2.99
N ARG A 104 9.46 -4.89 -3.31
CA ARG A 104 9.70 -5.38 -4.68
C ARG A 104 8.61 -6.35 -5.12
N SER A 105 8.15 -7.22 -4.21
CA SER A 105 7.08 -8.14 -4.54
C SER A 105 5.79 -7.40 -4.88
N SER A 106 5.53 -6.27 -4.21
CA SER A 106 4.35 -5.45 -4.50
C SER A 106 4.48 -4.72 -5.82
N VAL A 107 5.67 -4.25 -6.18
CA VAL A 107 5.92 -3.66 -7.50
C VAL A 107 5.65 -4.71 -8.58
N ASP A 108 6.17 -5.92 -8.41
CA ASP A 108 5.95 -7.02 -9.37
C ASP A 108 4.47 -7.39 -9.48
N ALA A 109 3.74 -7.38 -8.35
CA ALA A 109 2.32 -7.68 -8.35
C ALA A 109 1.50 -6.62 -9.11
N ALA A 110 1.99 -5.37 -9.15
CA ALA A 110 1.31 -4.27 -9.82
C ALA A 110 1.56 -4.26 -11.33
N TYR A 111 2.61 -4.89 -11.79
CA TYR A 111 2.91 -5.04 -13.19
C TYR A 111 2.30 -6.32 -13.74
#